data_0ba59bda02be5b2fe95d3adb6e68bce3
#
_entry.id   0ba59bda02be5b2fe95d3adb6e68bce3
#
_cell.length_a   1.000
_cell.length_b   1.000
_cell.length_c   1.000
_cell.angle_alpha   90.00
_cell.angle_beta   90.00
_cell.angle_gamma   90.00
#
_symmetry.space_group_name_H-M   'P 1'
#
loop_
_entity.id
_entity.type
_entity.pdbx_description
1 polymer ?
#
loop_
_entity_poly.entity_id
_entity_poly.type
_entity_poly.pdbx_seq_one_letter_code
_entity_poly.pdbx_strand_id
1 'polypeptide(L)'
;RREAQWAAGFTSRAFKTWHYGYVMIFLAEYITATGDAAVLPGLRRLAMEAANGQSAVGSWGHDFARPDGRLKGYGMMNSPGLPLTIGLAFAREAGVKDADVANAIELSARLIRFYNGKGAVPYGDHAPWIETHEDNGKCGIASLMFNQLGNAAGAGVALAIGTIGI
;
A
#
# COMPACT_ATOMS: atom_id res chain seq x y z
N ARG A 1 17.28 15.20 15.68
CA ARG A 1 17.28 16.30 14.67
C ARG A 1 17.16 15.76 13.23
N ARG A 2 17.80 14.65 12.86
CA ARG A 2 17.68 14.04 11.52
C ARG A 2 16.26 13.49 11.24
N GLU A 3 15.63 12.85 12.21
CA GLU A 3 14.26 12.32 12.08
C GLU A 3 13.22 13.40 11.79
N ALA A 4 13.30 14.55 12.46
CA ALA A 4 12.37 15.66 12.24
C ALA A 4 12.50 16.27 10.83
N GLN A 5 13.71 16.30 10.28
CA GLN A 5 13.96 16.79 8.91
C GLN A 5 13.46 15.82 7.83
N TRP A 6 13.61 14.52 8.05
CA TRP A 6 13.08 13.51 7.15
C TRP A 6 11.55 13.58 7.07
N ALA A 7 10.90 13.62 8.22
CA ALA A 7 9.46 13.73 8.31
C ALA A 7 8.90 15.00 7.66
N ALA A 8 9.48 16.16 7.93
CA ALA A 8 9.05 17.41 7.34
C ALA A 8 9.23 17.44 5.82
N GLY A 9 10.30 16.81 5.30
CA GLY A 9 10.55 16.72 3.87
C GLY A 9 9.52 15.87 3.11
N PHE A 10 8.97 14.81 3.75
CA PHE A 10 7.98 13.93 3.12
C PHE A 10 6.56 14.50 3.18
N THR A 11 6.19 15.20 4.24
CA THR A 11 4.83 15.72 4.42
C THR A 11 4.47 16.90 3.55
N SER A 12 5.45 17.59 2.97
CA SER A 12 5.24 18.81 2.16
C SER A 12 5.12 18.56 0.65
N ARG A 13 5.37 17.34 0.16
CA ARG A 13 5.37 17.02 -1.27
C ARG A 13 4.01 16.55 -1.76
N ALA A 14 3.64 16.98 -2.98
CA ALA A 14 2.56 16.36 -3.73
C ALA A 14 2.85 14.86 -3.96
N PHE A 15 1.81 14.05 -4.13
CA PHE A 15 1.93 12.61 -4.36
C PHE A 15 2.56 11.83 -3.18
N LYS A 16 2.19 12.19 -1.97
CA LYS A 16 2.71 11.56 -0.73
C LYS A 16 2.61 10.03 -0.76
N THR A 17 1.51 9.50 -1.25
CA THR A 17 1.21 8.08 -1.25
C THR A 17 2.22 7.24 -2.03
N TRP A 18 2.79 7.80 -3.10
CA TRP A 18 3.83 7.15 -3.89
C TRP A 18 5.15 6.94 -3.15
N HIS A 19 5.42 7.79 -2.17
CA HIS A 19 6.66 7.71 -1.40
C HIS A 19 6.51 6.90 -0.12
N TYR A 20 5.37 7.04 0.56
CA TYR A 20 5.15 6.45 1.88
C TYR A 20 5.31 4.92 1.89
N GLY A 21 4.76 4.22 0.88
CA GLY A 21 4.88 2.77 0.78
C GLY A 21 6.33 2.31 0.77
N TYR A 22 7.12 2.85 -0.14
CA TYR A 22 8.53 2.47 -0.28
C TYR A 22 9.38 2.87 0.93
N VAL A 23 9.12 4.03 1.54
CA VAL A 23 9.84 4.46 2.75
C VAL A 23 9.51 3.55 3.92
N MET A 24 8.26 3.14 4.09
CA MET A 24 7.88 2.19 5.15
C MET A 24 8.53 0.84 4.94
N ILE A 25 8.57 0.31 3.71
CA ILE A 25 9.27 -0.94 3.38
C ILE A 25 10.74 -0.81 3.75
N PHE A 26 11.40 0.25 3.30
CA PHE A 26 12.84 0.48 3.59
C PHE A 26 13.13 0.54 5.09
N LEU A 27 12.35 1.30 5.86
CA LEU A 27 12.57 1.45 7.30
C LEU A 27 12.31 0.14 8.06
N ALA A 28 11.28 -0.60 7.66
CA ALA A 28 10.96 -1.90 8.26
C ALA A 28 12.06 -2.93 7.99
N GLU A 29 12.54 -3.02 6.75
CA GLU A 29 13.66 -3.87 6.36
C GLU A 29 14.94 -3.46 7.09
N TYR A 30 15.20 -2.16 7.24
CA TYR A 30 16.33 -1.66 8.01
C TYR A 30 16.28 -2.13 9.46
N ILE A 31 15.13 -2.02 10.13
CA ILE A 31 14.94 -2.52 11.50
C ILE A 31 15.20 -4.03 11.55
N THR A 32 14.63 -4.78 10.62
CA THR A 32 14.77 -6.24 10.57
C THR A 32 16.21 -6.67 10.37
N ALA A 33 16.94 -5.99 9.49
CA ALA A 33 18.32 -6.33 9.15
C ALA A 33 19.34 -5.91 10.23
N THR A 34 19.08 -4.80 10.93
CA THR A 34 20.06 -4.20 11.85
C THR A 34 19.70 -4.35 13.33
N GLY A 35 18.44 -4.60 13.65
CA GLY A 35 17.90 -4.53 15.01
C GLY A 35 17.82 -3.12 15.58
N ASP A 36 18.08 -2.07 14.78
CA ASP A 36 18.05 -0.68 15.22
C ASP A 36 16.60 -0.18 15.32
N ALA A 37 16.06 -0.26 16.52
CA ALA A 37 14.72 0.23 16.83
C ALA A 37 14.61 1.76 16.94
N ALA A 38 15.68 2.52 16.80
CA ALA A 38 15.64 3.99 16.92
C ALA A 38 14.77 4.63 15.84
N VAL A 39 14.59 3.98 14.69
CA VAL A 39 13.75 4.48 13.59
C VAL A 39 12.28 4.04 13.70
N LEU A 40 11.93 3.13 14.63
CA LEU A 40 10.57 2.62 14.81
C LEU A 40 9.52 3.73 15.07
N PRO A 41 9.78 4.77 15.88
CA PRO A 41 8.83 5.87 16.04
C PRO A 41 8.52 6.60 14.73
N GLY A 42 9.52 6.77 13.86
CA GLY A 42 9.36 7.35 12.53
C GLY A 42 8.51 6.46 11.62
N LEU A 43 8.79 5.16 11.59
CA LEU A 43 8.02 4.16 10.84
C LEU A 43 6.56 4.14 11.32
N ARG A 44 6.33 4.09 12.63
CA ARG A 44 4.98 4.12 13.21
C ARG A 44 4.20 5.35 12.79
N ARG A 45 4.83 6.54 12.81
CA ARG A 45 4.17 7.78 12.38
C ARG A 45 3.73 7.70 10.92
N LEU A 46 4.61 7.25 10.00
CA LEU A 46 4.27 7.09 8.60
C LEU A 46 3.12 6.08 8.41
N ALA A 47 3.15 4.96 9.12
CA ALA A 47 2.10 3.96 9.07
C ALA A 47 0.75 4.49 9.55
N MET A 48 0.73 5.25 10.66
CA MET A 48 -0.48 5.87 11.16
C MET A 48 -1.03 6.95 10.23
N GLU A 49 -0.16 7.79 9.65
CA GLU A 49 -0.58 8.78 8.67
C GLU A 49 -1.18 8.10 7.42
N ALA A 50 -0.56 7.01 6.95
CA ALA A 50 -1.07 6.24 5.81
C ALA A 50 -2.41 5.57 6.15
N ALA A 51 -2.54 4.93 7.31
CA ALA A 51 -3.78 4.29 7.74
C ALA A 51 -4.93 5.30 7.87
N ASN A 52 -4.69 6.42 8.54
CA ASN A 52 -5.67 7.50 8.72
C ASN A 52 -6.00 8.23 7.40
N GLY A 53 -5.09 8.19 6.44
CA GLY A 53 -5.27 8.78 5.11
C GLY A 53 -5.90 7.83 4.09
N GLN A 54 -6.33 6.64 4.49
CA GLN A 54 -7.01 5.69 3.62
C GLN A 54 -8.45 6.12 3.36
N SER A 55 -8.93 5.91 2.16
CA SER A 55 -10.35 6.12 1.83
C SER A 55 -11.23 4.99 2.35
N ALA A 56 -12.53 5.26 2.43
CA ALA A 56 -13.53 4.28 2.90
C ALA A 56 -13.57 2.99 2.05
N VAL A 57 -13.10 3.04 0.80
CA VAL A 57 -13.04 1.86 -0.08
C VAL A 57 -11.77 1.01 0.13
N GLY A 58 -10.84 1.45 0.96
CA GLY A 58 -9.63 0.69 1.28
C GLY A 58 -8.43 0.99 0.40
N SER A 59 -8.39 2.14 -0.26
CA SER A 59 -7.26 2.59 -1.09
C SER A 59 -6.91 4.05 -0.84
N TRP A 60 -5.95 4.55 -1.60
CA TRP A 60 -5.46 5.92 -1.58
C TRP A 60 -5.49 6.50 -2.99
N GLY A 61 -5.44 7.82 -3.09
CA GLY A 61 -5.18 8.53 -4.33
C GLY A 61 -3.70 8.90 -4.47
N HIS A 62 -3.41 9.96 -5.23
CA HIS A 62 -2.08 10.57 -5.24
C HIS A 62 -1.69 11.13 -3.86
N ASP A 63 -2.69 11.59 -3.12
CA ASP A 63 -2.59 12.06 -1.75
C ASP A 63 -3.53 11.27 -0.84
N PHE A 64 -3.43 11.49 0.45
CA PHE A 64 -4.30 10.91 1.45
C PHE A 64 -5.74 11.43 1.30
N ALA A 65 -6.69 10.61 1.74
CA ALA A 65 -8.08 11.00 1.81
C ALA A 65 -8.27 12.21 2.73
N ARG A 66 -9.29 13.00 2.44
CA ARG A 66 -9.75 14.06 3.33
C ARG A 66 -10.41 13.45 4.57
N PRO A 67 -10.66 14.24 5.62
CA PRO A 67 -11.36 13.76 6.82
C PRO A 67 -12.75 13.16 6.54
N ASP A 68 -13.38 13.55 5.42
CA ASP A 68 -14.65 12.99 4.96
C ASP A 68 -14.49 11.65 4.18
N GLY A 69 -13.28 11.09 4.10
CA GLY A 69 -12.96 9.85 3.41
C GLY A 69 -12.86 9.96 1.89
N ARG A 70 -13.01 11.17 1.31
CA ARG A 70 -12.96 11.40 -0.13
C ARG A 70 -11.54 11.62 -0.63
N LEU A 71 -11.26 11.03 -1.79
CA LEU A 71 -10.03 11.24 -2.54
C LEU A 71 -10.15 12.41 -3.51
N LYS A 72 -9.03 13.04 -3.83
CA LYS A 72 -8.93 14.09 -4.85
C LYS A 72 -8.42 13.52 -6.19
N GLY A 73 -8.66 14.26 -7.25
CA GLY A 73 -8.14 13.96 -8.58
C GLY A 73 -8.75 12.70 -9.18
N TYR A 74 -7.91 11.75 -9.54
CA TYR A 74 -8.31 10.49 -10.18
C TYR A 74 -9.07 9.51 -9.27
N GLY A 75 -9.35 9.89 -8.01
CA GLY A 75 -9.98 8.97 -7.08
C GLY A 75 -8.99 7.93 -6.53
N MET A 76 -9.44 6.70 -6.41
CA MET A 76 -8.69 5.56 -5.90
C MET A 76 -7.64 5.10 -6.92
N MET A 77 -6.44 4.77 -6.42
CA MET A 77 -5.32 4.31 -7.25
C MET A 77 -4.65 3.09 -6.63
N ASN A 78 -4.61 2.00 -7.38
CA ASN A 78 -3.94 0.77 -6.95
C ASN A 78 -2.40 0.87 -7.08
N SER A 79 -1.90 1.72 -7.97
CA SER A 79 -0.46 1.88 -8.16
C SER A 79 0.29 2.33 -6.91
N PRO A 80 -0.11 3.41 -6.20
CA PRO A 80 0.45 3.71 -4.88
C PRO A 80 -0.17 2.87 -3.77
N GLY A 81 -1.41 2.41 -3.92
CA GLY A 81 -2.13 1.66 -2.88
C GLY A 81 -1.50 0.32 -2.54
N LEU A 82 -1.02 -0.42 -3.55
CA LEU A 82 -0.35 -1.70 -3.32
C LEU A 82 0.96 -1.55 -2.55
N PRO A 83 1.92 -0.69 -2.96
CA PRO A 83 3.12 -0.44 -2.16
C PRO A 83 2.81 0.08 -0.75
N LEU A 84 1.78 0.93 -0.59
CA LEU A 84 1.35 1.38 0.75
C LEU A 84 0.88 0.22 1.63
N THR A 85 0.07 -0.67 1.09
CA THR A 85 -0.41 -1.84 1.84
C THR A 85 0.74 -2.77 2.22
N ILE A 86 1.68 -3.01 1.30
CA ILE A 86 2.91 -3.76 1.58
C ILE A 86 3.71 -3.07 2.67
N GLY A 87 3.92 -1.75 2.57
CA GLY A 87 4.63 -0.97 3.57
C GLY A 87 3.98 -1.02 4.96
N LEU A 88 2.65 -1.00 5.05
CA LEU A 88 1.92 -1.18 6.31
C LEU A 88 2.11 -2.60 6.87
N ALA A 89 2.11 -3.63 6.02
CA ALA A 89 2.36 -5.00 6.45
C ALA A 89 3.78 -5.16 7.02
N PHE A 90 4.78 -4.64 6.33
CA PHE A 90 6.16 -4.62 6.81
C PHE A 90 6.32 -3.81 8.11
N ALA A 91 5.65 -2.67 8.21
CA ALA A 91 5.65 -1.87 9.45
C ALA A 91 5.06 -2.66 10.63
N ARG A 92 3.97 -3.41 10.41
CA ARG A 92 3.36 -4.30 11.40
C ARG A 92 4.36 -5.39 11.85
N GLU A 93 5.08 -6.01 10.93
CA GLU A 93 6.10 -7.03 11.24
C GLU A 93 7.28 -6.44 12.00
N ALA A 94 7.72 -5.24 11.64
CA ALA A 94 8.78 -4.52 12.34
C ALA A 94 8.39 -4.01 13.74
N GLY A 95 7.11 -4.17 14.15
CA GLY A 95 6.69 -3.89 15.52
C GLY A 95 5.63 -2.81 15.67
N VAL A 96 5.09 -2.22 14.60
CA VAL A 96 3.94 -1.31 14.67
C VAL A 96 2.66 -2.11 14.92
N LYS A 97 2.06 -1.96 16.13
CA LYS A 97 0.92 -2.78 16.59
C LYS A 97 -0.40 -2.02 16.67
N ASP A 98 -0.51 -0.88 16.02
CA ASP A 98 -1.70 -0.04 16.04
C ASP A 98 -2.87 -0.69 15.30
N ALA A 99 -4.06 -0.65 15.89
CA ALA A 99 -5.27 -1.26 15.32
C ALA A 99 -5.66 -0.60 13.99
N ASP A 100 -5.44 0.70 13.84
CA ASP A 100 -5.73 1.43 12.61
C ASP A 100 -4.89 0.92 11.44
N VAL A 101 -3.63 0.56 11.70
CA VAL A 101 -2.73 -0.05 10.70
C VAL A 101 -3.26 -1.42 10.28
N ALA A 102 -3.68 -2.26 11.22
CA ALA A 102 -4.25 -3.57 10.93
C ALA A 102 -5.55 -3.43 10.11
N ASN A 103 -6.43 -2.51 10.49
CA ASN A 103 -7.67 -2.25 9.78
C ASN A 103 -7.43 -1.75 8.35
N ALA A 104 -6.46 -0.86 8.16
CA ALA A 104 -6.11 -0.35 6.84
C ALA A 104 -5.59 -1.46 5.90
N ILE A 105 -4.77 -2.37 6.42
CA ILE A 105 -4.30 -3.55 5.68
C ILE A 105 -5.49 -4.41 5.24
N GLU A 106 -6.41 -4.73 6.15
CA GLU A 106 -7.58 -5.57 5.84
C GLU A 106 -8.52 -4.92 4.82
N LEU A 107 -8.77 -3.62 4.94
CA LEU A 107 -9.59 -2.88 3.98
C LEU A 107 -8.97 -2.92 2.58
N SER A 108 -7.66 -2.70 2.47
CA SER A 108 -6.95 -2.76 1.20
C SER A 108 -6.94 -4.18 0.62
N ALA A 109 -6.65 -5.19 1.43
CA ALA A 109 -6.69 -6.58 1.01
C ALA A 109 -8.08 -6.97 0.48
N ARG A 110 -9.15 -6.51 1.12
CA ARG A 110 -10.53 -6.74 0.68
C ARG A 110 -10.79 -6.09 -0.69
N LEU A 111 -10.33 -4.86 -0.90
CA LEU A 111 -10.45 -4.18 -2.18
C LEU A 111 -9.72 -4.95 -3.29
N ILE A 112 -8.49 -5.39 -3.06
CA ILE A 112 -7.72 -6.09 -4.08
C ILE A 112 -8.31 -7.48 -4.37
N ARG A 113 -8.85 -8.18 -3.36
CA ARG A 113 -9.61 -9.43 -3.59
C ARG A 113 -10.83 -9.25 -4.49
N PHE A 114 -11.43 -8.06 -4.53
CA PHE A 114 -12.53 -7.76 -5.46
C PHE A 114 -12.13 -7.95 -6.92
N TYR A 115 -10.86 -7.77 -7.26
CA TYR A 115 -10.36 -7.95 -8.61
C TYR A 115 -10.04 -9.41 -8.97
N ASN A 116 -10.11 -10.35 -8.02
CA ASN A 116 -9.89 -11.77 -8.30
C ASN A 116 -10.89 -12.28 -9.36
N GLY A 117 -10.38 -12.93 -10.40
CA GLY A 117 -11.17 -13.44 -11.50
C GLY A 117 -11.65 -12.39 -12.51
N LYS A 118 -11.21 -11.13 -12.38
CA LYS A 118 -11.60 -10.04 -13.31
C LYS A 118 -10.54 -9.73 -14.38
N GLY A 119 -9.47 -10.51 -14.44
CA GLY A 119 -8.45 -10.43 -15.49
C GLY A 119 -7.27 -9.53 -15.14
N ALA A 120 -7.45 -8.45 -14.41
CA ALA A 120 -6.36 -7.54 -14.04
C ALA A 120 -6.67 -6.78 -12.74
N VAL A 121 -5.65 -6.19 -12.16
CA VAL A 121 -5.78 -5.16 -11.11
C VAL A 121 -5.57 -3.80 -11.79
N PRO A 122 -6.61 -2.96 -11.89
CA PRO A 122 -6.52 -1.72 -12.65
C PRO A 122 -5.58 -0.71 -12.00
N TYR A 123 -5.09 0.23 -12.81
CA TYR A 123 -4.27 1.34 -12.33
C TYR A 123 -4.96 2.16 -11.24
N GLY A 124 -6.24 2.47 -11.46
CA GLY A 124 -7.03 3.31 -10.58
C GLY A 124 -8.51 2.91 -10.58
N ASP A 125 -9.38 3.91 -10.44
CA ASP A 125 -10.82 3.76 -10.31
C ASP A 125 -11.49 3.58 -11.69
N HIS A 126 -11.21 2.46 -12.33
CA HIS A 126 -11.82 2.06 -13.61
C HIS A 126 -11.94 0.53 -13.72
N ALA A 127 -12.61 0.06 -14.75
CA ALA A 127 -12.75 -1.37 -14.99
C ALA A 127 -11.39 -2.03 -15.28
N PRO A 128 -11.16 -3.26 -14.80
CA PRO A 128 -9.94 -3.99 -15.06
C PRO A 128 -9.96 -4.53 -16.51
N TRP A 129 -9.19 -3.90 -17.39
CA TRP A 129 -9.03 -4.34 -18.78
C TRP A 129 -7.67 -5.02 -18.97
N ILE A 130 -7.71 -6.28 -19.42
CA ILE A 130 -6.50 -7.10 -19.61
C ILE A 130 -5.59 -6.51 -20.71
N GLU A 131 -6.18 -5.87 -21.70
CA GLU A 131 -5.48 -5.31 -22.86
C GLU A 131 -4.69 -4.03 -22.53
N THR A 132 -4.95 -3.41 -21.38
CA THR A 132 -4.24 -2.20 -21.02
C THR A 132 -2.94 -2.53 -20.29
N HIS A 133 -1.80 -2.09 -20.84
CA HIS A 133 -0.49 -2.23 -20.20
C HIS A 133 -0.42 -1.59 -18.80
N GLU A 134 -1.30 -0.65 -18.50
CA GLU A 134 -1.41 0.01 -17.20
C GLU A 134 -1.80 -0.96 -16.08
N ASP A 135 -2.46 -2.05 -16.39
CA ASP A 135 -2.98 -3.00 -15.41
C ASP A 135 -2.02 -4.19 -15.15
N ASN A 136 -1.21 -4.54 -16.13
CA ASN A 136 -0.38 -5.76 -16.09
C ASN A 136 0.62 -5.78 -14.91
N GLY A 137 1.33 -4.70 -14.67
CA GLY A 137 2.33 -4.64 -13.60
C GLY A 137 1.78 -4.76 -12.18
N LYS A 138 0.50 -4.49 -11.97
CA LYS A 138 -0.10 -4.47 -10.63
C LYS A 138 -0.47 -5.87 -10.14
N CYS A 139 -0.67 -6.82 -11.02
CA CYS A 139 -0.93 -8.21 -10.63
C CYS A 139 0.24 -8.83 -9.87
N GLY A 140 1.46 -8.58 -10.32
CA GLY A 140 2.68 -9.03 -9.61
C GLY A 140 2.82 -8.40 -8.23
N ILE A 141 2.57 -7.09 -8.11
CA ILE A 141 2.61 -6.39 -6.82
C ILE A 141 1.48 -6.86 -5.90
N ALA A 142 0.27 -7.12 -6.43
CA ALA A 142 -0.84 -7.67 -5.67
C ALA A 142 -0.53 -9.09 -5.15
N SER A 143 0.12 -9.92 -5.96
CA SER A 143 0.60 -11.22 -5.55
C SER A 143 1.61 -11.13 -4.40
N LEU A 144 2.58 -10.23 -4.48
CA LEU A 144 3.52 -9.97 -3.42
C LEU A 144 2.82 -9.50 -2.14
N MET A 145 1.86 -8.60 -2.24
CA MET A 145 1.06 -8.13 -1.12
C MET A 145 0.34 -9.29 -0.41
N PHE A 146 -0.35 -10.16 -1.14
CA PHE A 146 -1.04 -11.30 -0.54
C PHE A 146 -0.09 -12.32 0.07
N ASN A 147 1.06 -12.55 -0.55
CA ASN A 147 2.11 -13.40 0.03
C ASN A 147 2.60 -12.84 1.37
N GLN A 148 2.87 -11.55 1.43
CA GLN A 148 3.29 -10.85 2.65
C GLN A 148 2.24 -10.88 3.76
N LEU A 149 0.96 -10.94 3.39
CA LEU A 149 -0.13 -11.09 4.35
C LEU A 149 -0.40 -12.54 4.78
N GLY A 150 0.40 -13.51 4.31
CA GLY A 150 0.19 -14.93 4.58
C GLY A 150 -1.02 -15.53 3.85
N ASN A 151 -1.52 -14.87 2.82
CA ASN A 151 -2.67 -15.30 2.04
C ASN A 151 -2.23 -15.94 0.72
N ALA A 152 -1.67 -17.15 0.78
CA ALA A 152 -1.15 -17.86 -0.38
C ALA A 152 -2.18 -18.09 -1.50
N ALA A 153 -3.46 -18.30 -1.15
CA ALA A 153 -4.53 -18.45 -2.13
C ALA A 153 -4.76 -17.16 -2.93
N GLY A 154 -4.80 -16.01 -2.24
CA GLY A 154 -4.90 -14.71 -2.90
C GLY A 154 -3.70 -14.38 -3.78
N ALA A 155 -2.48 -14.73 -3.33
CA ALA A 155 -1.26 -14.58 -4.12
C ALA A 155 -1.28 -15.40 -5.41
N GLY A 156 -1.71 -16.65 -5.33
CA GLY A 156 -1.83 -17.54 -6.49
C GLY A 156 -2.81 -17.03 -7.53
N VAL A 157 -3.95 -16.50 -7.12
CA VAL A 157 -4.96 -15.93 -8.03
C VAL A 157 -4.42 -14.66 -8.70
N ALA A 158 -3.79 -13.76 -7.96
CA ALA A 158 -3.23 -12.53 -8.53
C ALA A 158 -2.11 -12.83 -9.54
N LEU A 159 -1.28 -13.84 -9.28
CA LEU A 159 -0.24 -14.29 -10.20
C LEU A 159 -0.83 -14.91 -11.46
N ALA A 160 -1.87 -15.76 -11.33
CA ALA A 160 -2.53 -16.40 -12.47
C ALA A 160 -3.17 -15.36 -13.41
N ILE A 161 -3.73 -14.28 -12.88
CA ILE A 161 -4.27 -13.19 -13.69
C ILE A 161 -3.17 -12.51 -14.49
N GLY A 162 -2.01 -12.23 -13.88
CA GLY A 162 -0.89 -11.58 -14.56
C GLY A 162 -0.23 -12.45 -15.66
N THR A 163 -0.32 -13.77 -15.57
CA THR A 163 0.27 -14.69 -16.57
C THR A 163 -0.61 -14.93 -17.80
N ILE A 164 -1.91 -14.67 -17.72
CA ILE A 164 -2.83 -14.82 -18.86
C ILE A 164 -2.73 -13.63 -19.85
N GLY A 165 -2.17 -12.53 -19.41
CA GLY A 165 -2.03 -11.28 -20.19
C GLY A 165 -0.69 -11.07 -20.90
N ILE A 166 0.13 -12.12 -21.10
CA ILE A 166 1.42 -12.05 -21.82
C ILE A 166 1.28 -12.79 -23.17
#